data_1ea6cddaf9a89b7d8749e429dd881e6b
#
_entry.id   1ea6cddaf9a89b7d8749e429dd881e6b
#
_cell.length_a   1.000
_cell.length_b   1.000
_cell.length_c   1.000
_cell.angle_alpha   90.00
_cell.angle_beta   90.00
_cell.angle_gamma   90.00
#
_symmetry.space_group_name_H-M   'P 1'
#
loop_
_entity.id
_entity.type
_entity.pdbx_description
1 polymer ?
#
loop_
_entity_poly.entity_id
_entity_poly.type
_entity_poly.pdbx_seq_one_letter_code
_entity_poly.pdbx_strand_id
1 'polypeptide(L)'
;MDRGMPAATIDEIPLEWCFSNGVLLDFRHKADGERITAQDVKRELGRIKYEIKPLDIVLVQTGADAFWGKPEYLIKGAGMTKESTLFLTEKGVKVVGIDAWSWDRPLPFLAEEFKQNGDPKVIWEAHFAGIEIGYCHMEKMANLSAIGRSSGFTVCCFPVKIKGASAGWVRPVAIVD
;
A
#
# COMPACT_ATOMS: atom_id res chain seq x y z
N MET A 1 -5.89 13.76 -10.35
CA MET A 1 -6.69 13.61 -11.59
C MET A 1 -5.74 13.78 -12.76
N ASP A 2 -5.63 12.76 -13.57
CA ASP A 2 -4.69 12.79 -14.67
C ASP A 2 -5.40 13.25 -15.94
N ARG A 3 -5.04 14.48 -16.43
CA ARG A 3 -5.42 14.99 -17.75
C ARG A 3 -6.89 14.81 -18.14
N GLY A 4 -7.80 14.72 -17.16
CA GLY A 4 -9.23 14.51 -17.39
C GLY A 4 -9.63 13.08 -17.76
N MET A 5 -8.70 12.10 -17.72
CA MET A 5 -9.07 10.70 -17.91
C MET A 5 -9.81 10.18 -16.67
N PRO A 6 -10.95 9.51 -16.84
CA PRO A 6 -11.67 8.93 -15.72
C PRO A 6 -10.84 7.79 -15.09
N ALA A 7 -10.74 7.78 -13.77
CA ALA A 7 -10.27 6.61 -13.03
C ALA A 7 -11.43 5.63 -12.84
N ALA A 8 -11.11 4.33 -12.74
CA ALA A 8 -12.10 3.32 -12.38
C ALA A 8 -12.71 3.64 -11.01
N THR A 9 -14.00 3.46 -10.89
CA THR A 9 -14.72 3.57 -9.61
C THR A 9 -14.67 2.22 -8.87
N ILE A 10 -14.93 2.23 -7.56
CA ILE A 10 -14.80 1.03 -6.72
C ILE A 10 -15.74 -0.11 -7.16
N ASP A 11 -16.86 0.21 -7.78
CA ASP A 11 -17.83 -0.75 -8.30
C ASP A 11 -17.43 -1.37 -9.66
N GLU A 12 -16.40 -0.80 -10.30
CA GLU A 12 -15.82 -1.28 -11.56
C GLU A 12 -14.56 -2.13 -11.36
N ILE A 13 -14.04 -2.24 -10.14
CA ILE A 13 -12.83 -3.01 -9.86
C ILE A 13 -13.08 -4.51 -10.11
N PRO A 14 -12.23 -5.16 -10.92
CA PRO A 14 -12.34 -6.59 -11.19
C PRO A 14 -12.20 -7.43 -9.91
N LEU A 15 -13.11 -8.36 -9.69
CA LEU A 15 -13.14 -9.17 -8.47
C LEU A 15 -11.92 -10.08 -8.32
N GLU A 16 -11.34 -10.54 -9.43
CA GLU A 16 -10.10 -11.32 -9.47
C GLU A 16 -8.89 -10.59 -8.88
N TRP A 17 -8.93 -9.26 -8.77
CA TRP A 17 -7.90 -8.50 -8.06
C TRP A 17 -7.99 -8.64 -6.55
N CYS A 18 -9.19 -8.95 -6.05
CA CYS A 18 -9.51 -8.91 -4.63
C CYS A 18 -9.37 -10.26 -3.91
N PHE A 19 -8.97 -11.32 -4.62
CA PHE A 19 -8.78 -12.65 -4.06
C PHE A 19 -7.58 -13.32 -4.72
N SER A 20 -6.43 -13.29 -4.04
CA SER A 20 -5.17 -13.81 -4.60
C SER A 20 -4.14 -14.14 -3.52
N ASN A 21 -2.97 -14.65 -3.95
CA ASN A 21 -1.85 -14.88 -3.05
C ASN A 21 -1.43 -13.60 -2.34
N GLY A 22 -1.21 -13.71 -1.03
CA GLY A 22 -0.70 -12.63 -0.20
C GLY A 22 0.81 -12.67 -0.06
N VAL A 23 1.42 -11.49 -0.07
CA VAL A 23 2.85 -11.29 0.23
C VAL A 23 2.96 -10.20 1.29
N LEU A 24 3.55 -10.50 2.44
CA LEU A 24 3.77 -9.57 3.55
C LEU A 24 5.22 -9.12 3.57
N LEU A 25 5.43 -7.82 3.37
CA LEU A 25 6.74 -7.16 3.43
C LEU A 25 6.88 -6.43 4.78
N ASP A 26 7.93 -6.72 5.53
CA ASP A 26 8.15 -6.20 6.88
C ASP A 26 9.13 -5.01 6.87
N PHE A 27 8.59 -3.82 7.10
CA PHE A 27 9.34 -2.57 7.21
C PHE A 27 9.27 -1.93 8.59
N ARG A 28 8.94 -2.70 9.65
CA ARG A 28 8.89 -2.20 11.03
C ARG A 28 10.22 -1.66 11.55
N HIS A 29 11.32 -1.99 10.88
CA HIS A 29 12.66 -1.49 11.21
C HIS A 29 12.92 -0.06 10.69
N LYS A 30 12.04 0.47 9.82
CA LYS A 30 12.15 1.83 9.30
C LYS A 30 11.58 2.85 10.28
N ALA A 31 12.19 4.03 10.30
CA ALA A 31 11.72 5.13 11.12
C ALA A 31 10.39 5.72 10.60
N ASP A 32 9.65 6.38 11.50
CA ASP A 32 8.45 7.12 11.11
C ASP A 32 8.78 8.15 10.03
N GLY A 33 7.97 8.19 8.97
CA GLY A 33 8.17 9.10 7.84
C GLY A 33 9.32 8.76 6.90
N GLU A 34 10.02 7.64 7.11
CA GLU A 34 11.06 7.18 6.19
C GLU A 34 10.44 6.65 4.88
N ARG A 35 11.19 6.76 3.78
CA ARG A 35 10.79 6.20 2.48
C ARG A 35 11.01 4.69 2.43
N ILE A 36 10.03 3.97 1.88
CA ILE A 36 10.20 2.58 1.41
C ILE A 36 10.47 2.66 -0.09
N THR A 37 11.74 2.60 -0.46
CA THR A 37 12.20 2.69 -1.84
C THR A 37 12.02 1.38 -2.61
N ALA A 38 12.12 1.40 -3.94
CA ALA A 38 12.12 0.18 -4.75
C ALA A 38 13.29 -0.77 -4.36
N GLN A 39 14.42 -0.21 -3.94
CA GLN A 39 15.55 -1.01 -3.46
C GLN A 39 15.25 -1.69 -2.12
N ASP A 40 14.51 -1.04 -1.22
CA ASP A 40 14.05 -1.65 0.02
C ASP A 40 13.10 -2.82 -0.27
N VAL A 41 12.15 -2.64 -1.19
CA VAL A 41 11.22 -3.69 -1.61
C VAL A 41 11.98 -4.87 -2.22
N LYS A 42 12.94 -4.63 -3.12
CA LYS A 42 13.78 -5.69 -3.71
C LYS A 42 14.57 -6.45 -2.65
N ARG A 43 15.14 -5.75 -1.67
CA ARG A 43 15.90 -6.34 -0.57
C ARG A 43 15.02 -7.21 0.33
N GLU A 44 13.82 -6.73 0.66
CA GLU A 44 12.87 -7.49 1.48
C GLU A 44 12.35 -8.73 0.74
N LEU A 45 12.02 -8.63 -0.54
CA LEU A 45 11.66 -9.78 -1.38
C LEU A 45 12.80 -10.81 -1.43
N GLY A 46 14.05 -10.36 -1.55
CA GLY A 46 15.22 -11.23 -1.49
C GLY A 46 15.36 -11.92 -0.12
N ARG A 47 15.13 -11.21 0.99
CA ARG A 47 15.17 -11.75 2.35
C ARG A 47 14.14 -12.86 2.56
N ILE A 48 12.92 -12.66 2.07
CA ILE A 48 11.84 -13.66 2.17
C ILE A 48 11.87 -14.72 1.06
N LYS A 49 12.82 -14.59 0.12
CA LYS A 49 13.00 -15.49 -1.05
C LYS A 49 11.72 -15.62 -1.88
N TYR A 50 11.06 -14.50 -2.13
CA TYR A 50 9.83 -14.46 -2.90
C TYR A 50 10.00 -13.64 -4.19
N GLU A 51 9.44 -14.13 -5.29
CA GLU A 51 9.31 -13.42 -6.55
C GLU A 51 7.85 -13.04 -6.78
N ILE A 52 7.60 -11.74 -6.95
CA ILE A 52 6.25 -11.21 -7.20
C ILE A 52 5.69 -11.78 -8.50
N LYS A 53 4.46 -12.22 -8.44
CA LYS A 53 3.67 -12.71 -9.57
C LYS A 53 2.53 -11.74 -9.88
N PRO A 54 2.04 -11.73 -11.14
CA PRO A 54 0.84 -10.96 -11.47
C PRO A 54 -0.32 -11.30 -10.52
N LEU A 55 -1.06 -10.27 -10.13
CA LEU A 55 -2.19 -10.33 -9.18
C LEU A 55 -1.85 -10.67 -7.73
N ASP A 56 -0.59 -10.89 -7.35
CA ASP A 56 -0.26 -10.97 -5.93
C ASP A 56 -0.77 -9.73 -5.20
N ILE A 57 -1.32 -9.91 -4.00
CA ILE A 57 -1.72 -8.83 -3.11
C ILE A 57 -0.59 -8.56 -2.13
N VAL A 58 0.04 -7.39 -2.24
CA VAL A 58 1.20 -7.05 -1.42
C VAL A 58 0.79 -6.23 -0.20
N LEU A 59 1.08 -6.74 0.98
CA LEU A 59 0.83 -6.10 2.26
C LEU A 59 2.13 -5.56 2.84
N VAL A 60 2.12 -4.31 3.29
CA VAL A 60 3.26 -3.61 3.88
C VAL A 60 2.99 -3.42 5.37
N GLN A 61 3.88 -3.95 6.20
CA GLN A 61 3.82 -3.83 7.64
C GLN A 61 4.86 -2.82 8.12
N THR A 62 4.39 -1.74 8.74
CA THR A 62 5.23 -0.68 9.32
C THR A 62 5.20 -0.68 10.84
N GLY A 63 4.22 -1.36 11.45
CA GLY A 63 3.96 -1.34 12.89
C GLY A 63 3.14 -0.14 13.36
N ALA A 64 2.66 0.69 12.44
CA ALA A 64 1.86 1.87 12.77
C ALA A 64 0.53 1.49 13.44
N ASP A 65 -0.02 0.31 13.16
CA ASP A 65 -1.26 -0.19 13.73
C ASP A 65 -1.25 -0.30 15.27
N ALA A 66 -0.07 -0.42 15.89
CA ALA A 66 0.08 -0.37 17.35
C ALA A 66 -0.39 0.97 17.97
N PHE A 67 -0.52 2.01 17.16
CA PHE A 67 -0.97 3.34 17.55
C PHE A 67 -2.43 3.61 17.15
N TRP A 68 -3.14 2.62 16.62
CA TRP A 68 -4.53 2.78 16.22
C TRP A 68 -5.39 3.37 17.35
N GLY A 69 -6.22 4.36 17.01
CA GLY A 69 -7.07 5.07 17.97
C GLY A 69 -6.35 6.18 18.76
N LYS A 70 -5.05 6.39 18.55
CA LYS A 70 -4.28 7.47 19.17
C LYS A 70 -3.97 8.56 18.14
N PRO A 71 -3.85 9.85 18.55
CA PRO A 71 -3.48 10.94 17.64
C PRO A 71 -2.14 10.70 16.92
N GLU A 72 -1.19 10.05 17.58
CA GLU A 72 0.13 9.72 17.04
C GLU A 72 0.07 8.80 15.82
N TYR A 73 -0.99 8.05 15.63
CA TYR A 73 -1.15 7.17 14.47
C TYR A 73 -0.98 7.91 13.14
N LEU A 74 -1.38 9.18 13.09
CA LEU A 74 -1.29 10.02 11.88
C LEU A 74 0.15 10.24 11.38
N ILE A 75 1.14 10.06 12.26
CA ILE A 75 2.55 10.30 11.95
C ILE A 75 3.41 9.03 12.05
N LYS A 76 2.79 7.88 12.29
CA LYS A 76 3.50 6.61 12.46
C LYS A 76 3.66 5.86 11.14
N GLY A 77 4.78 5.13 11.06
CA GLY A 77 5.15 4.27 9.96
C GLY A 77 5.96 4.96 8.87
N ALA A 78 6.65 4.14 8.12
CA ALA A 78 7.28 4.50 6.85
C ALA A 78 6.21 4.49 5.73
N GLY A 79 6.50 5.10 4.58
CA GLY A 79 5.57 5.11 3.45
C GLY A 79 6.25 4.79 2.12
N MET A 80 5.45 4.29 1.19
CA MET A 80 5.92 3.96 -0.15
C MET A 80 6.26 5.21 -0.95
N THR A 81 7.15 5.04 -1.92
CA THR A 81 7.45 6.05 -2.94
C THR A 81 6.74 5.73 -4.25
N LYS A 82 6.71 6.68 -5.18
CA LYS A 82 6.25 6.43 -6.55
C LYS A 82 7.02 5.27 -7.19
N GLU A 83 8.35 5.28 -7.08
CA GLU A 83 9.22 4.26 -7.66
C GLU A 83 8.94 2.86 -7.10
N SER A 84 8.78 2.73 -5.78
CA SER A 84 8.49 1.44 -5.16
C SER A 84 7.09 0.93 -5.50
N THR A 85 6.12 1.83 -5.66
CA THR A 85 4.78 1.48 -6.12
C THR A 85 4.79 1.01 -7.57
N LEU A 86 5.48 1.73 -8.47
CA LEU A 86 5.64 1.33 -9.87
C LEU A 86 6.37 0.00 -10.00
N PHE A 87 7.42 -0.24 -9.20
CA PHE A 87 8.11 -1.53 -9.19
C PHE A 87 7.17 -2.72 -8.92
N LEU A 88 6.17 -2.55 -8.06
CA LEU A 88 5.17 -3.58 -7.79
C LEU A 88 4.14 -3.69 -8.93
N THR A 89 3.61 -2.55 -9.37
CA THR A 89 2.53 -2.52 -10.37
C THR A 89 3.00 -2.95 -11.75
N GLU A 90 4.26 -2.69 -12.13
CA GLU A 90 4.92 -3.19 -13.34
C GLU A 90 5.03 -4.72 -13.35
N LYS A 91 5.08 -5.36 -12.18
CA LYS A 91 5.05 -6.83 -12.04
C LYS A 91 3.64 -7.41 -12.04
N GLY A 92 2.62 -6.58 -12.26
CA GLY A 92 1.23 -7.00 -12.34
C GLY A 92 0.47 -7.01 -11.02
N VAL A 93 1.05 -6.44 -9.94
CA VAL A 93 0.32 -6.19 -8.68
C VAL A 93 -0.79 -5.18 -8.94
N LYS A 94 -2.01 -5.49 -8.52
CA LYS A 94 -3.20 -4.65 -8.68
C LYS A 94 -3.79 -4.16 -7.37
N VAL A 95 -3.51 -4.86 -6.27
CA VAL A 95 -3.96 -4.48 -4.94
C VAL A 95 -2.78 -4.53 -3.97
N VAL A 96 -2.66 -3.47 -3.20
CA VAL A 96 -1.67 -3.36 -2.12
C VAL A 96 -2.34 -2.95 -0.82
N GLY A 97 -1.66 -3.13 0.31
CA GLY A 97 -2.19 -2.71 1.60
C GLY A 97 -1.10 -2.28 2.57
N ILE A 98 -1.43 -1.41 3.51
CA ILE A 98 -0.51 -0.91 4.53
C ILE A 98 -1.23 -0.72 5.88
N ASP A 99 -0.52 -0.94 6.98
CA ASP A 99 -1.01 -0.71 8.33
C ASP A 99 -0.89 0.75 8.80
N ALA A 100 -0.24 1.61 8.02
CA ALA A 100 -0.14 3.04 8.29
C ALA A 100 -1.41 3.80 7.85
N TRP A 101 -1.48 5.08 8.23
CA TRP A 101 -2.57 5.98 7.87
C TRP A 101 -2.73 6.13 6.35
N SER A 102 -1.62 6.15 5.61
CA SER A 102 -1.58 6.33 4.16
C SER A 102 -0.56 5.38 3.51
N TRP A 103 -0.74 5.09 2.24
CA TRP A 103 0.22 4.38 1.39
C TRP A 103 1.51 5.17 1.20
N ASP A 104 1.39 6.50 1.08
CA ASP A 104 2.52 7.43 1.14
C ASP A 104 3.02 7.63 2.56
N ARG A 105 4.15 8.31 2.68
CA ARG A 105 4.68 8.79 3.95
C ARG A 105 3.65 9.65 4.67
N PRO A 106 3.66 9.68 6.02
CA PRO A 106 2.74 10.54 6.75
C PRO A 106 2.84 12.01 6.31
N LEU A 107 1.70 12.65 6.12
CA LEU A 107 1.58 13.99 5.53
C LEU A 107 2.47 15.07 6.16
N PRO A 108 2.71 15.12 7.49
CA PRO A 108 3.61 16.12 8.08
C PRO A 108 5.04 16.05 7.53
N PHE A 109 5.57 14.84 7.25
CA PHE A 109 6.91 14.69 6.66
C PHE A 109 6.94 15.16 5.20
N LEU A 110 5.87 14.87 4.44
CA LEU A 110 5.74 15.37 3.06
C LEU A 110 5.63 16.90 3.03
N ALA A 111 4.84 17.48 3.93
CA ALA A 111 4.66 18.93 4.04
C ALA A 111 5.97 19.64 4.40
N GLU A 112 6.74 19.06 5.32
CA GLU A 112 8.05 19.64 5.70
C GLU A 112 9.04 19.58 4.54
N GLU A 113 9.10 18.44 3.82
CA GLU A 113 9.95 18.32 2.65
C GLU A 113 9.54 19.29 1.53
N PHE A 114 8.24 19.47 1.30
CA PHE A 114 7.74 20.47 0.35
C PHE A 114 8.15 21.89 0.73
N LYS A 115 8.08 22.25 2.01
CA LYS A 115 8.57 23.56 2.48
C LYS A 115 10.05 23.79 2.21
N GLN A 116 10.86 22.71 2.30
CA GLN A 116 12.30 22.80 2.12
C GLN A 116 12.71 22.90 0.64
N ASN A 117 12.07 22.15 -0.25
CA ASN A 117 12.49 22.03 -1.65
C ASN A 117 11.54 22.67 -2.66
N GLY A 118 10.30 23.02 -2.26
CA GLY A 118 9.30 23.63 -3.15
C GLY A 118 8.74 22.68 -4.23
N ASP A 119 9.11 21.40 -4.23
CA ASP A 119 8.64 20.45 -5.22
C ASP A 119 7.29 19.82 -4.83
N PRO A 120 6.17 20.16 -5.52
CA PRO A 120 4.87 19.57 -5.20
C PRO A 120 4.78 18.08 -5.49
N LYS A 121 5.71 17.51 -6.26
CA LYS A 121 5.72 16.08 -6.61
C LYS A 121 6.01 15.18 -5.42
N VAL A 122 6.54 15.71 -4.31
CA VAL A 122 6.75 14.92 -3.09
C VAL A 122 5.44 14.59 -2.38
N ILE A 123 4.37 15.38 -2.62
CA ILE A 123 3.07 15.18 -2.00
C ILE A 123 2.33 14.05 -2.72
N TRP A 124 2.04 12.96 -1.99
CA TRP A 124 1.31 11.80 -2.49
C TRP A 124 1.94 11.15 -3.74
N GLU A 125 3.27 11.11 -3.78
CA GLU A 125 4.02 10.55 -4.91
C GLU A 125 3.63 9.10 -5.23
N ALA A 126 3.37 8.28 -4.20
CA ALA A 126 2.97 6.89 -4.37
C ALA A 126 1.53 6.76 -4.88
N HIS A 127 0.59 7.57 -4.39
CA HIS A 127 -0.76 7.64 -4.96
C HIS A 127 -0.72 8.01 -6.45
N PHE A 128 0.11 8.98 -6.82
CA PHE A 128 0.23 9.42 -8.21
C PHE A 128 0.88 8.38 -9.14
N ALA A 129 1.51 7.34 -8.61
CA ALA A 129 1.91 6.19 -9.42
C ALA A 129 0.72 5.56 -10.16
N GLY A 130 -0.48 5.61 -9.58
CA GLY A 130 -1.72 5.13 -10.17
C GLY A 130 -2.14 5.83 -11.46
N ILE A 131 -1.58 7.00 -11.76
CA ILE A 131 -1.76 7.69 -13.05
C ILE A 131 -1.05 6.94 -14.19
N GLU A 132 0.09 6.31 -13.89
CA GLU A 132 0.87 5.57 -14.89
C GLU A 132 0.37 4.13 -15.01
N ILE A 133 0.18 3.45 -13.87
CA ILE A 133 -0.32 2.08 -13.83
C ILE A 133 -1.39 1.98 -12.74
N GLY A 134 -2.64 1.82 -13.14
CA GLY A 134 -3.78 1.73 -12.22
C GLY A 134 -3.66 0.57 -11.24
N TYR A 135 -3.90 0.87 -9.96
CA TYR A 135 -3.91 -0.08 -8.84
C TYR A 135 -4.86 0.41 -7.74
N CYS A 136 -5.17 -0.47 -6.79
CA CYS A 136 -5.93 -0.14 -5.59
C CYS A 136 -5.03 -0.29 -4.36
N HIS A 137 -5.21 0.57 -3.36
CA HIS A 137 -4.54 0.42 -2.07
C HIS A 137 -5.54 0.37 -0.92
N MET A 138 -5.24 -0.49 0.05
CA MET A 138 -5.93 -0.56 1.33
C MET A 138 -5.06 0.14 2.37
N GLU A 139 -5.63 1.06 3.09
CA GLU A 139 -4.93 1.78 4.15
C GLU A 139 -5.52 1.47 5.51
N LYS A 140 -4.79 1.81 6.55
CA LYS A 140 -5.25 1.64 7.94
C LYS A 140 -5.57 0.18 8.27
N MET A 141 -4.80 -0.74 7.70
CA MET A 141 -4.88 -2.16 8.06
C MET A 141 -4.36 -2.36 9.49
N ALA A 142 -4.76 -3.44 10.10
CA ALA A 142 -4.28 -3.82 11.43
C ALA A 142 -4.08 -5.33 11.52
N ASN A 143 -3.32 -5.74 12.54
CA ASN A 143 -3.14 -7.14 12.88
C ASN A 143 -2.36 -7.96 11.83
N LEU A 144 -1.54 -7.31 11.01
CA LEU A 144 -0.74 -7.99 9.98
C LEU A 144 0.23 -9.01 10.58
N SER A 145 0.70 -8.78 11.82
CA SER A 145 1.57 -9.71 12.55
C SER A 145 0.91 -11.09 12.78
N ALA A 146 -0.40 -11.17 12.85
CA ALA A 146 -1.12 -12.44 13.06
C ALA A 146 -1.04 -13.40 11.87
N ILE A 147 -0.66 -12.92 10.69
CA ILE A 147 -0.44 -13.77 9.52
C ILE A 147 0.69 -14.79 9.78
N GLY A 148 1.72 -14.38 10.54
CA GLY A 148 2.79 -15.27 11.01
C GLY A 148 3.76 -15.76 9.92
N ARG A 149 3.58 -15.35 8.67
CA ARG A 149 4.43 -15.72 7.52
C ARG A 149 4.44 -14.62 6.46
N SER A 150 5.50 -14.58 5.64
CA SER A 150 5.66 -13.56 4.59
C SER A 150 4.97 -13.93 3.28
N SER A 151 4.63 -15.21 3.05
CA SER A 151 3.94 -15.71 1.86
C SER A 151 3.28 -17.06 2.16
N GLY A 152 2.60 -17.66 1.18
CA GLY A 152 1.89 -18.93 1.38
C GLY A 152 0.58 -18.76 2.13
N PHE A 153 -0.11 -17.65 1.93
CA PHE A 153 -1.46 -17.38 2.38
C PHE A 153 -2.26 -16.69 1.28
N THR A 154 -3.57 -16.71 1.38
CA THR A 154 -4.45 -16.02 0.43
C THR A 154 -5.05 -14.79 1.09
N VAL A 155 -5.15 -13.68 0.36
CA VAL A 155 -5.86 -12.48 0.80
C VAL A 155 -7.21 -12.40 0.10
N CYS A 156 -8.25 -12.16 0.88
CA CYS A 156 -9.60 -11.84 0.43
C CYS A 156 -9.90 -10.39 0.86
N CYS A 157 -10.14 -9.49 -0.10
CA CYS A 157 -10.31 -8.06 0.18
C CYS A 157 -11.38 -7.41 -0.72
N PHE A 158 -12.53 -8.05 -0.92
CA PHE A 158 -13.62 -7.49 -1.71
C PHE A 158 -14.16 -6.19 -1.08
N PRO A 159 -14.10 -5.06 -1.80
CA PRO A 159 -14.65 -3.80 -1.29
C PRO A 159 -16.18 -3.79 -1.35
N VAL A 160 -16.80 -2.96 -0.52
CA VAL A 160 -18.23 -2.65 -0.65
C VAL A 160 -18.46 -1.98 -1.99
N LYS A 161 -19.41 -2.51 -2.78
CA LYS A 161 -19.74 -2.02 -4.11
C LYS A 161 -20.61 -0.76 -4.01
N ILE A 162 -19.99 0.40 -4.06
CA ILE A 162 -20.65 1.71 -4.02
C ILE A 162 -20.59 2.34 -5.40
N LYS A 163 -21.70 2.44 -6.08
CA LYS A 163 -21.80 2.96 -7.46
C LYS A 163 -21.17 4.35 -7.59
N GLY A 164 -20.18 4.46 -8.47
CA GLY A 164 -19.53 5.72 -8.81
C GLY A 164 -18.64 6.31 -7.72
N ALA A 165 -18.37 5.57 -6.64
CA ALA A 165 -17.47 6.05 -5.59
C ALA A 165 -16.01 5.78 -5.93
N SER A 166 -15.12 6.68 -5.49
CA SER A 166 -13.67 6.54 -5.66
C SER A 166 -13.03 5.53 -4.72
N ALA A 167 -13.73 5.13 -3.65
CA ALA A 167 -13.28 4.17 -2.65
C ALA A 167 -14.47 3.48 -1.98
N GLY A 168 -14.21 2.36 -1.31
CA GLY A 168 -15.19 1.65 -0.50
C GLY A 168 -14.52 1.04 0.72
N TRP A 169 -15.30 0.77 1.76
CA TRP A 169 -14.81 0.01 2.90
C TRP A 169 -14.48 -1.41 2.51
N VAL A 170 -13.43 -1.94 3.11
CA VAL A 170 -13.02 -3.32 2.94
C VAL A 170 -12.64 -3.91 4.30
N ARG A 171 -12.97 -5.16 4.52
CA ARG A 171 -12.47 -5.96 5.65
C ARG A 171 -11.59 -7.06 5.09
N PRO A 172 -10.29 -6.81 4.90
CA PRO A 172 -9.39 -7.81 4.34
C PRO A 172 -9.18 -8.96 5.34
N VAL A 173 -9.10 -10.16 4.81
CA VAL A 173 -8.87 -11.39 5.57
C VAL A 173 -7.72 -12.15 4.94
N ALA A 174 -6.75 -12.57 5.75
CA ALA A 174 -5.74 -13.53 5.36
C ALA A 174 -6.22 -14.95 5.71
N ILE A 175 -6.25 -15.84 4.72
CA ILE A 175 -6.55 -17.26 4.88
C ILE A 175 -5.20 -17.98 4.95
N VAL A 176 -4.93 -18.58 6.10
CA VAL A 176 -3.66 -19.25 6.42
C VAL A 176 -3.98 -20.73 6.68
N ASP A 177 -3.39 -21.61 5.91
CA ASP A 177 -3.51 -23.08 6.07
C ASP A 177 -2.57 -23.59 7.16
#